data_343162dab4223ae8bf0a9c26feddd5ee
#
_entry.id   343162dab4223ae8bf0a9c26feddd5ee
#
_cell.length_a   1.000
_cell.length_b   1.000
_cell.length_c   1.000
_cell.angle_alpha   90.00
_cell.angle_beta   90.00
_cell.angle_gamma   90.00
#
_symmetry.space_group_name_H-M   'P 1'
#
loop_
_entity.id
_entity.type
_entity.pdbx_description
1 polymer ?
#
loop_
_entity_poly.entity_id
_entity_poly.type
_entity_poly.pdbx_seq_one_letter_code
_entity_poly.pdbx_strand_id
1 'polypeptide(L)'
;MRACGSLSECLRLVRIEFYAPFGRFGALSAACGHPSNIKKLRSRAKYADDPVNTDSERNVSMNSIYKVFMGKAKCAVDLGDGSERGEYVNQDYILRKLGRPHRSISLMYCYYPLDKEWPGRISEVMKDADISFQWDYPYDDYFPYLGGLGGSTDGEPFTCMQDIRRHGQDVTLTLTIDPAVSDEHLAAIGEDLKCYGRVLLRINHEATGDWFSFNKRASYQEVADFYCKASRIIKEHAPNVSTILCIGGIENRETGKIEKEEEFSQAVRETDIWSIDQYMALHWGWPYDVAEPGGNSHKRSSVLDTYTMTKESYERFKFINGGKAKPIVMSEFNADGDVTGAYEQAEMVKTFCDILKKDNAEWFTGFTFYQFRDRGRLGLEIEDPNNPDVGIEQPVLQTYKKIIHDEWFLPSMTQGDEITLPVTLRWGSSEDAEGIAVPLHFESNPHFCELVFEDDLNLMIEINGRWFYKSPKAKTIDLMSAFFEKPLSGPCDMTLKIFAPPASGKNDLSAEDGMFNSYTTVTKLPKIRIRYSPVEKSLD
;
A
#
# COMPACT_ATOMS: atom_id res chain seq x y z
N MET A 1 -20.41 -5.70 44.98
CA MET A 1 -19.31 -6.52 44.51
C MET A 1 -19.83 -7.87 44.07
N ARG A 2 -20.15 -8.04 42.81
CA ARG A 2 -20.32 -9.35 42.15
C ARG A 2 -19.61 -9.22 40.83
N ALA A 3 -18.68 -10.12 40.57
CA ALA A 3 -17.86 -10.17 39.40
C ALA A 3 -18.72 -10.27 38.13
N CYS A 4 -18.38 -9.46 37.12
CA CYS A 4 -18.95 -9.56 35.80
C CYS A 4 -18.53 -10.88 35.15
N GLY A 5 -19.49 -11.56 34.60
CA GLY A 5 -19.31 -12.72 33.77
C GLY A 5 -18.60 -12.39 32.45
N SER A 6 -18.12 -13.40 31.80
CA SER A 6 -17.26 -13.42 30.62
C SER A 6 -17.69 -12.46 29.51
N LEU A 7 -16.70 -11.99 28.74
CA LEU A 7 -16.85 -11.16 27.52
C LEU A 7 -17.95 -11.67 26.57
N SER A 8 -18.25 -12.98 26.57
CA SER A 8 -19.28 -13.59 25.73
C SER A 8 -20.72 -13.10 26.04
N GLU A 9 -20.98 -12.54 27.22
CA GLU A 9 -22.30 -11.98 27.54
C GLU A 9 -22.46 -10.52 27.08
N CYS A 10 -21.39 -9.75 26.99
CA CYS A 10 -21.44 -8.39 26.44
C CYS A 10 -21.64 -8.37 24.93
N LEU A 11 -21.11 -9.39 24.22
CA LEU A 11 -21.19 -9.45 22.77
C LEU A 11 -22.54 -9.92 22.20
N ARG A 12 -23.41 -10.49 23.03
CA ARG A 12 -24.77 -10.92 22.60
C ARG A 12 -25.76 -9.78 22.36
N LEU A 13 -25.41 -8.53 22.63
CA LEU A 13 -26.33 -7.39 22.54
C LEU A 13 -26.18 -6.51 21.30
N VAL A 14 -25.25 -6.82 20.41
CA VAL A 14 -25.03 -6.03 19.17
C VAL A 14 -25.64 -6.76 17.97
N ARG A 15 -26.94 -6.93 17.95
CA ARG A 15 -27.69 -7.29 16.75
C ARG A 15 -28.31 -6.00 16.21
N ILE A 16 -27.65 -5.35 15.28
CA ILE A 16 -28.23 -4.20 14.56
C ILE A 16 -29.11 -4.76 13.45
N GLU A 17 -30.41 -4.73 13.67
CA GLU A 17 -31.39 -4.96 12.61
C GLU A 17 -31.55 -3.65 11.81
N PHE A 18 -30.97 -3.59 10.64
CA PHE A 18 -31.31 -2.57 9.65
C PHE A 18 -32.63 -2.93 8.99
N TYR A 19 -33.72 -2.28 9.39
CA TYR A 19 -34.98 -2.28 8.65
C TYR A 19 -34.86 -1.31 7.47
N ALA A 20 -34.75 -1.85 6.26
CA ALA A 20 -35.07 -1.12 5.06
C ALA A 20 -36.52 -1.43 4.64
N PRO A 21 -37.37 -0.44 4.37
CA PRO A 21 -38.71 -0.72 3.87
C PRO A 21 -38.66 -1.06 2.38
N PHE A 22 -38.80 -2.32 2.03
CA PHE A 22 -39.07 -2.74 0.66
C PHE A 22 -40.52 -2.42 0.29
N GLY A 23 -40.73 -1.37 -0.50
CA GLY A 23 -41.95 -1.14 -1.24
C GLY A 23 -41.91 -1.91 -2.55
N ARG A 24 -42.71 -2.95 -2.66
CA ARG A 24 -43.00 -3.62 -3.93
C ARG A 24 -43.72 -2.64 -4.87
N PHE A 25 -43.19 -2.44 -6.06
CA PHE A 25 -44.04 -2.00 -7.20
C PHE A 25 -43.95 -3.02 -8.33
N GLY A 26 -45.15 -3.40 -8.73
CA GLY A 26 -45.43 -4.44 -9.68
C GLY A 26 -45.12 -4.08 -11.13
N ALA A 27 -44.91 -5.12 -11.87
CA ALA A 27 -44.74 -5.11 -13.31
C ALA A 27 -46.00 -4.56 -14.04
N LEU A 28 -45.80 -3.65 -14.96
CA LEU A 28 -46.77 -3.35 -16.03
C LEU A 28 -45.99 -3.29 -17.34
N SER A 29 -46.24 -4.30 -18.15
CA SER A 29 -45.91 -4.36 -19.55
C SER A 29 -46.87 -3.45 -20.37
N ALA A 30 -46.34 -2.61 -21.23
CA ALA A 30 -47.11 -2.15 -22.38
C ALA A 30 -46.16 -1.82 -23.54
N ALA A 31 -46.52 -2.40 -24.64
CA ALA A 31 -45.84 -2.34 -25.93
C ALA A 31 -46.23 -1.09 -26.74
N CYS A 32 -45.46 -0.90 -27.80
CA CYS A 32 -45.78 -0.22 -29.07
C CYS A 32 -45.55 1.29 -29.20
N GLY A 33 -44.76 1.61 -30.24
CA GLY A 33 -45.02 2.77 -31.06
C GLY A 33 -43.81 3.53 -31.59
N HIS A 34 -43.20 3.09 -32.68
CA HIS A 34 -42.54 4.02 -33.61
C HIS A 34 -43.58 4.89 -34.33
N PRO A 35 -43.31 6.15 -34.65
CA PRO A 35 -42.76 6.42 -35.98
C PRO A 35 -41.81 7.62 -36.12
N SER A 36 -40.81 7.39 -36.93
CA SER A 36 -40.35 8.19 -38.11
C SER A 36 -40.57 9.70 -38.15
N ASN A 37 -39.50 10.38 -38.48
CA ASN A 37 -39.31 11.61 -39.24
C ASN A 37 -38.57 12.72 -38.47
N ILE A 38 -37.25 12.75 -38.59
CA ILE A 38 -36.51 14.01 -38.56
C ILE A 38 -35.75 14.15 -39.86
N LYS A 39 -36.21 15.16 -40.64
CA LYS A 39 -35.65 15.56 -41.91
C LYS A 39 -34.19 15.99 -41.77
N LYS A 40 -33.36 15.44 -42.67
CA LYS A 40 -32.00 15.90 -42.94
C LYS A 40 -32.01 17.36 -43.41
N LEU A 41 -31.48 18.27 -42.64
CA LEU A 41 -30.97 19.55 -43.13
C LEU A 41 -29.47 19.38 -43.39
N ARG A 42 -29.11 19.11 -44.63
CA ARG A 42 -27.75 19.24 -45.13
C ARG A 42 -27.53 20.71 -45.50
N SER A 43 -26.82 21.45 -44.65
CA SER A 43 -26.12 22.66 -45.10
C SER A 43 -24.70 22.24 -45.53
N ARG A 44 -24.42 22.34 -46.82
CA ARG A 44 -23.09 22.26 -47.42
C ARG A 44 -22.37 23.56 -47.11
N ALA A 45 -21.51 23.55 -46.06
CA ALA A 45 -20.41 24.50 -45.99
C ALA A 45 -19.29 23.94 -46.87
N LYS A 46 -18.96 24.62 -47.97
CA LYS A 46 -17.71 24.39 -48.71
C LYS A 46 -16.56 24.91 -47.83
N TYR A 47 -15.84 24.01 -47.19
CA TYR A 47 -14.51 24.32 -46.73
C TYR A 47 -13.56 24.12 -47.89
N ALA A 48 -12.82 25.17 -48.21
CA ALA A 48 -11.68 25.10 -49.11
C ALA A 48 -10.62 24.17 -48.46
N ASP A 49 -10.16 23.21 -49.23
CA ASP A 49 -9.02 22.39 -48.89
C ASP A 49 -7.75 23.25 -48.97
N ASP A 50 -7.34 23.84 -47.85
CA ASP A 50 -5.94 24.20 -47.66
C ASP A 50 -5.29 23.07 -46.90
N PRO A 51 -4.18 22.52 -47.40
CA PRO A 51 -3.43 21.50 -46.68
C PRO A 51 -2.72 22.16 -45.52
N VAL A 52 -3.33 22.17 -44.34
CA VAL A 52 -2.60 22.45 -43.10
C VAL A 52 -1.71 21.23 -42.80
N ASN A 53 -0.56 21.26 -43.45
CA ASN A 53 0.54 20.38 -43.14
C ASN A 53 1.30 20.96 -41.94
N THR A 54 0.95 20.52 -40.74
CA THR A 54 1.80 20.72 -39.55
C THR A 54 1.67 19.58 -38.58
N ASP A 55 1.89 18.36 -39.02
CA ASP A 55 2.40 17.31 -38.13
C ASP A 55 3.91 17.49 -38.02
N SER A 56 4.35 18.51 -37.27
CA SER A 56 5.74 18.54 -36.81
C SER A 56 5.86 17.59 -35.63
N GLU A 57 5.98 16.30 -35.93
CA GLU A 57 6.57 15.36 -34.97
C GLU A 57 8.03 15.80 -34.76
N ARG A 58 8.27 16.65 -33.77
CA ARG A 58 9.63 16.93 -33.35
C ARG A 58 10.11 15.71 -32.55
N ASN A 59 10.94 14.90 -33.18
CA ASN A 59 11.80 14.00 -32.44
C ASN A 59 12.72 14.87 -31.57
N VAL A 60 12.47 14.91 -30.26
CA VAL A 60 13.38 15.57 -29.33
C VAL A 60 14.68 14.80 -29.41
N SER A 61 15.75 15.45 -29.90
CA SER A 61 17.09 14.88 -29.90
C SER A 61 17.53 14.76 -28.44
N MET A 62 17.52 13.56 -27.92
CA MET A 62 18.05 13.26 -26.58
C MET A 62 19.56 13.24 -26.67
N ASN A 63 20.22 14.39 -26.41
CA ASN A 63 21.65 14.55 -26.61
C ASN A 63 22.49 14.04 -25.43
N SER A 64 21.92 13.90 -24.23
CA SER A 64 22.63 13.41 -23.04
C SER A 64 21.68 12.65 -22.14
N ILE A 65 22.14 11.56 -21.58
CA ILE A 65 21.42 10.79 -20.56
C ILE A 65 22.32 10.60 -19.35
N TYR A 66 21.71 10.54 -18.18
CA TYR A 66 22.43 10.45 -16.92
C TYR A 66 21.97 9.25 -16.12
N LYS A 67 22.84 8.75 -15.26
CA LYS A 67 22.44 7.81 -14.20
C LYS A 67 21.55 8.56 -13.21
N VAL A 68 20.57 7.88 -12.62
CA VAL A 68 19.83 8.38 -11.48
C VAL A 68 19.75 7.28 -10.42
N PHE A 69 19.91 7.68 -9.15
CA PHE A 69 19.86 6.79 -8.01
C PHE A 69 18.66 7.15 -7.15
N MET A 70 17.88 6.15 -6.80
CA MET A 70 16.78 6.28 -5.86
C MET A 70 17.23 5.81 -4.48
N GLY A 71 17.04 6.65 -3.46
CA GLY A 71 17.40 6.40 -2.07
C GLY A 71 16.20 6.55 -1.15
N LYS A 72 16.46 6.46 0.16
CA LYS A 72 15.41 6.43 1.18
C LYS A 72 14.64 7.75 1.29
N ALA A 73 13.35 7.64 1.59
CA ALA A 73 12.54 8.75 2.11
C ALA A 73 12.91 9.03 3.58
N LYS A 74 12.62 10.22 4.07
CA LYS A 74 12.73 10.53 5.51
C LYS A 74 11.71 9.74 6.34
N CYS A 75 10.50 9.62 5.82
CA CYS A 75 9.45 8.76 6.33
C CYS A 75 8.84 8.01 5.15
N ALA A 76 9.01 6.71 5.12
CA ALA A 76 8.50 5.89 4.05
C ALA A 76 6.98 5.69 4.17
N VAL A 77 6.32 5.50 3.04
CA VAL A 77 4.89 5.21 2.99
C VAL A 77 4.67 3.85 2.37
N ASP A 78 3.99 3.01 3.12
CA ASP A 78 3.47 1.72 2.71
C ASP A 78 1.94 1.79 2.63
N LEU A 79 1.33 0.89 1.89
CA LEU A 79 -0.12 0.82 1.75
C LEU A 79 -0.60 -0.60 2.00
N GLY A 80 -1.61 -0.75 2.86
CA GLY A 80 -2.39 -1.96 2.95
C GLY A 80 -3.26 -2.10 1.69
N ASP A 81 -3.17 -3.23 0.98
CA ASP A 81 -3.97 -3.42 -0.23
C ASP A 81 -5.41 -3.81 0.08
N GLY A 82 -5.66 -4.20 1.31
CA GLY A 82 -6.97 -4.54 1.83
C GLY A 82 -7.39 -5.97 1.54
N SER A 83 -8.03 -6.60 2.51
CA SER A 83 -8.68 -7.89 2.35
C SER A 83 -9.98 -7.81 1.53
N GLU A 84 -10.51 -6.61 1.36
CA GLU A 84 -11.79 -6.34 0.70
C GLU A 84 -11.66 -5.66 -0.65
N ARG A 85 -10.48 -5.79 -1.27
CA ARG A 85 -10.12 -5.04 -2.49
C ARG A 85 -10.94 -5.33 -3.73
N GLY A 86 -11.59 -6.49 -3.82
CA GLY A 86 -12.19 -6.95 -5.07
C GLY A 86 -11.15 -7.27 -6.16
N GLU A 87 -11.53 -8.02 -7.19
CA GLU A 87 -10.61 -8.51 -8.22
C GLU A 87 -9.97 -7.42 -9.08
N TYR A 88 -10.62 -6.27 -9.25
CA TYR A 88 -10.11 -5.20 -10.11
C TYR A 88 -9.07 -4.29 -9.42
N VAL A 89 -8.94 -4.35 -8.11
CA VAL A 89 -7.94 -3.57 -7.36
C VAL A 89 -6.60 -4.31 -7.41
N ASN A 90 -5.82 -3.98 -8.42
CA ASN A 90 -4.45 -4.46 -8.60
C ASN A 90 -3.47 -3.29 -8.55
N GLN A 91 -2.18 -3.56 -8.67
CA GLN A 91 -1.15 -2.52 -8.57
C GLN A 91 -1.22 -1.47 -9.70
N ASP A 92 -1.69 -1.84 -10.89
CA ASP A 92 -1.98 -0.89 -11.96
C ASP A 92 -3.08 0.11 -11.58
N TYR A 93 -4.14 -0.39 -10.95
CA TYR A 93 -5.26 0.46 -10.50
C TYR A 93 -4.79 1.42 -9.41
N ILE A 94 -4.09 0.90 -8.39
CA ILE A 94 -3.56 1.71 -7.28
C ILE A 94 -2.60 2.78 -7.80
N LEU A 95 -1.67 2.42 -8.67
CA LEU A 95 -0.71 3.37 -9.26
C LEU A 95 -1.42 4.45 -10.09
N ARG A 96 -2.42 4.08 -10.91
CA ARG A 96 -3.21 5.07 -11.67
C ARG A 96 -3.98 6.01 -10.75
N LYS A 97 -4.54 5.51 -9.66
CA LYS A 97 -5.31 6.30 -8.70
C LYS A 97 -4.42 7.26 -7.91
N LEU A 98 -3.30 6.79 -7.40
CA LEU A 98 -2.46 7.51 -6.47
C LEU A 98 -1.29 8.26 -7.13
N GLY A 99 -0.87 7.86 -8.33
CA GLY A 99 0.14 8.57 -9.12
C GLY A 99 1.60 8.23 -8.79
N ARG A 100 1.87 7.40 -7.77
CA ARG A 100 3.23 6.95 -7.44
C ARG A 100 3.22 5.55 -6.79
N PRO A 101 4.31 4.78 -6.91
CA PRO A 101 4.48 3.56 -6.13
C PRO A 101 4.74 3.88 -4.65
N HIS A 102 4.39 2.95 -3.78
CA HIS A 102 4.73 2.97 -2.36
C HIS A 102 6.09 2.32 -2.12
N ARG A 103 6.68 2.50 -0.93
CA ARG A 103 7.85 1.72 -0.55
C ARG A 103 7.49 0.24 -0.57
N SER A 104 6.40 -0.14 0.05
CA SER A 104 5.88 -1.50 0.02
C SER A 104 4.36 -1.53 0.01
N ILE A 105 3.82 -2.67 -0.43
CA ILE A 105 2.40 -3.01 -0.27
C ILE A 105 2.31 -4.10 0.79
N SER A 106 1.38 -3.91 1.73
CA SER A 106 1.17 -4.82 2.86
C SER A 106 0.06 -5.81 2.55
N LEU A 107 0.39 -7.10 2.70
CA LEU A 107 -0.50 -8.24 2.55
C LEU A 107 -0.65 -8.94 3.91
N MET A 108 -1.81 -9.54 4.18
CA MET A 108 -2.09 -10.26 5.43
C MET A 108 -2.61 -11.66 5.15
N TYR A 109 -1.91 -12.66 5.70
CA TYR A 109 -2.23 -14.08 5.54
C TYR A 109 -2.00 -14.84 6.82
N CYS A 110 -2.60 -16.03 6.92
CA CYS A 110 -2.45 -16.92 8.06
C CYS A 110 -1.88 -18.28 7.67
N TYR A 111 -1.10 -18.88 8.55
CA TYR A 111 -0.46 -20.18 8.35
C TYR A 111 -0.68 -21.08 9.56
N TYR A 112 -1.75 -21.90 9.50
CA TYR A 112 -2.14 -22.88 10.53
C TYR A 112 -2.19 -24.29 9.95
N PRO A 113 -1.07 -24.84 9.43
CA PRO A 113 -1.07 -26.09 8.69
C PRO A 113 -1.43 -27.32 9.55
N LEU A 114 -1.35 -27.20 10.87
CA LEU A 114 -1.69 -28.26 11.82
C LEU A 114 -3.18 -28.25 12.21
N ASP A 115 -3.89 -27.17 11.93
CA ASP A 115 -5.32 -27.05 12.18
C ASP A 115 -6.11 -27.44 10.92
N LYS A 116 -6.60 -28.67 10.90
CA LYS A 116 -7.28 -29.22 9.73
C LYS A 116 -8.63 -28.55 9.45
N GLU A 117 -9.22 -27.91 10.42
CA GLU A 117 -10.53 -27.28 10.30
C GLU A 117 -10.41 -25.81 9.86
N TRP A 118 -9.25 -25.18 10.05
CA TRP A 118 -9.07 -23.77 9.80
C TRP A 118 -9.36 -23.33 8.35
N PRO A 119 -8.86 -24.01 7.29
CA PRO A 119 -9.22 -23.66 5.91
C PRO A 119 -10.71 -23.79 5.61
N GLY A 120 -11.38 -24.76 6.27
CA GLY A 120 -12.83 -24.95 6.13
C GLY A 120 -13.62 -23.82 6.81
N ARG A 121 -13.17 -23.35 7.97
CA ARG A 121 -13.77 -22.20 8.65
C ARG A 121 -13.66 -20.93 7.80
N ILE A 122 -12.49 -20.65 7.23
CA ILE A 122 -12.30 -19.54 6.30
C ILE A 122 -13.26 -19.63 5.13
N SER A 123 -13.33 -20.80 4.46
CA SER A 123 -14.22 -21.00 3.32
C SER A 123 -15.69 -20.83 3.68
N GLU A 124 -16.10 -21.21 4.88
CA GLU A 124 -17.47 -21.04 5.35
C GLU A 124 -17.79 -19.56 5.63
N VAL A 125 -16.87 -18.87 6.28
CA VAL A 125 -16.99 -17.44 6.58
C VAL A 125 -17.02 -16.61 5.30
N MET A 126 -16.16 -16.92 4.33
CA MET A 126 -16.04 -16.22 3.04
C MET A 126 -17.20 -16.46 2.07
N LYS A 127 -18.11 -17.36 2.40
CA LYS A 127 -19.29 -17.64 1.56
C LYS A 127 -20.28 -16.49 1.48
N ASP A 128 -20.41 -15.75 2.55
CA ASP A 128 -21.37 -14.67 2.70
C ASP A 128 -20.66 -13.32 2.68
N ALA A 129 -21.20 -12.34 1.97
CA ALA A 129 -20.59 -11.02 1.81
C ALA A 129 -20.45 -10.22 3.15
N ASP A 130 -21.08 -10.65 4.22
CA ASP A 130 -21.06 -9.99 5.53
C ASP A 130 -20.01 -10.56 6.50
N ILE A 131 -18.90 -11.03 5.98
CA ILE A 131 -17.84 -11.70 6.74
C ILE A 131 -17.19 -10.80 7.79
N SER A 132 -17.05 -9.53 7.50
CA SER A 132 -16.34 -8.54 8.31
C SER A 132 -16.83 -8.44 9.76
N PHE A 133 -17.95 -9.08 10.12
CA PHE A 133 -18.57 -8.95 11.43
C PHE A 133 -18.88 -10.28 12.13
N GLN A 134 -18.31 -11.38 11.66
CA GLN A 134 -18.49 -12.67 12.34
C GLN A 134 -17.49 -12.84 13.49
N TRP A 135 -17.68 -12.10 14.54
CA TRP A 135 -16.87 -12.08 15.76
C TRP A 135 -16.80 -13.41 16.54
N ASP A 136 -17.55 -14.42 16.10
CA ASP A 136 -17.53 -15.76 16.69
C ASP A 136 -16.27 -16.55 16.28
N TYR A 137 -15.57 -16.08 15.23
CA TYR A 137 -14.30 -16.64 14.79
C TYR A 137 -13.11 -15.89 15.42
N PRO A 138 -11.96 -16.56 15.56
CA PRO A 138 -10.72 -15.87 15.86
C PRO A 138 -10.45 -14.76 14.83
N TYR A 139 -9.93 -13.64 15.28
CA TYR A 139 -9.75 -12.44 14.47
C TYR A 139 -8.74 -12.62 13.33
N ASP A 140 -7.99 -13.71 13.34
CA ASP A 140 -7.00 -14.10 12.33
C ASP A 140 -7.56 -15.06 11.27
N ASP A 141 -8.86 -15.06 11.02
CA ASP A 141 -9.46 -15.79 9.90
C ASP A 141 -9.26 -14.99 8.58
N TYR A 142 -8.00 -14.67 8.29
CA TYR A 142 -7.57 -14.11 7.01
C TYR A 142 -7.35 -15.21 5.98
N PHE A 143 -7.01 -14.79 4.75
CA PHE A 143 -6.71 -15.71 3.68
C PHE A 143 -5.56 -16.66 4.05
N PRO A 144 -5.63 -17.94 3.65
CA PRO A 144 -4.57 -18.89 3.91
C PRO A 144 -3.32 -18.59 3.08
N TYR A 145 -2.17 -18.64 3.73
CA TYR A 145 -0.87 -18.70 3.05
C TYR A 145 -0.72 -20.09 2.43
N LEU A 146 -0.74 -20.15 1.09
CA LEU A 146 -0.76 -21.42 0.36
C LEU A 146 0.62 -22.10 0.24
N GLY A 147 1.70 -21.39 0.61
CA GLY A 147 3.06 -21.92 0.65
C GLY A 147 3.38 -22.72 1.91
N GLY A 148 4.65 -22.74 2.24
CA GLY A 148 5.19 -23.48 3.37
C GLY A 148 5.40 -24.96 3.07
N LEU A 149 5.54 -25.77 4.11
CA LEU A 149 5.90 -27.19 3.97
C LEU A 149 4.81 -27.99 3.22
N GLY A 150 5.16 -28.44 2.01
CA GLY A 150 4.23 -29.17 1.14
C GLY A 150 3.18 -28.31 0.44
N GLY A 151 3.29 -26.97 0.56
CA GLY A 151 2.42 -26.01 -0.10
C GLY A 151 2.81 -25.71 -1.55
N SER A 152 2.18 -24.69 -2.15
CA SER A 152 2.44 -24.25 -3.52
C SER A 152 2.62 -22.73 -3.57
N THR A 153 3.52 -22.27 -4.42
CA THR A 153 3.75 -20.85 -4.71
C THR A 153 3.04 -20.39 -5.99
N ASP A 154 2.09 -21.15 -6.52
CA ASP A 154 1.35 -20.81 -7.73
C ASP A 154 0.11 -19.93 -7.48
N GLY A 155 -0.29 -19.76 -6.23
CA GLY A 155 -1.44 -18.98 -5.82
C GLY A 155 -1.08 -17.79 -4.93
N GLU A 156 -2.02 -17.37 -4.10
CA GLU A 156 -1.81 -16.29 -3.12
C GLU A 156 -0.99 -16.78 -1.91
N PRO A 157 -0.13 -15.89 -1.36
CA PRO A 157 0.07 -14.49 -1.71
C PRO A 157 1.02 -14.23 -2.88
N PHE A 158 1.61 -15.26 -3.46
CA PHE A 158 2.78 -15.15 -4.37
C PHE A 158 2.46 -14.41 -5.67
N THR A 159 1.25 -14.59 -6.21
CA THR A 159 0.78 -13.84 -7.39
C THR A 159 0.67 -12.35 -7.11
N CYS A 160 0.18 -11.97 -5.93
CA CYS A 160 0.14 -10.58 -5.47
C CYS A 160 1.56 -10.03 -5.25
N MET A 161 2.44 -10.80 -4.62
CA MET A 161 3.84 -10.41 -4.41
C MET A 161 4.57 -10.17 -5.74
N GLN A 162 4.31 -10.98 -6.77
CA GLN A 162 4.86 -10.77 -8.11
C GLN A 162 4.34 -9.48 -8.75
N ASP A 163 3.05 -9.17 -8.59
CA ASP A 163 2.46 -7.94 -9.12
C ASP A 163 3.04 -6.69 -8.42
N ILE A 164 3.20 -6.75 -7.11
CA ILE A 164 3.83 -5.69 -6.31
C ILE A 164 5.26 -5.44 -6.79
N ARG A 165 6.07 -6.49 -6.93
CA ARG A 165 7.47 -6.38 -7.34
C ARG A 165 7.64 -5.80 -8.74
N ARG A 166 6.83 -6.23 -9.71
CA ARG A 166 6.93 -5.70 -11.08
C ARG A 166 6.55 -4.22 -11.19
N HIS A 167 5.83 -3.69 -10.21
CA HIS A 167 5.51 -2.26 -10.10
C HIS A 167 6.54 -1.48 -9.26
N GLY A 168 7.71 -2.05 -9.01
CA GLY A 168 8.82 -1.37 -8.34
C GLY A 168 8.62 -1.17 -6.84
N GLN A 169 7.82 -1.99 -6.21
CA GLN A 169 7.52 -1.92 -4.78
C GLN A 169 8.07 -3.15 -4.05
N ASP A 170 8.35 -3.00 -2.77
CA ASP A 170 8.67 -4.12 -1.90
C ASP A 170 7.39 -4.75 -1.34
N VAL A 171 7.54 -5.91 -0.71
CA VAL A 171 6.44 -6.61 -0.06
C VAL A 171 6.56 -6.46 1.45
N THR A 172 5.51 -6.00 2.10
CA THR A 172 5.29 -6.22 3.53
C THR A 172 4.30 -7.38 3.66
N LEU A 173 4.73 -8.46 4.28
CA LEU A 173 3.88 -9.62 4.51
C LEU A 173 3.62 -9.77 6.00
N THR A 174 2.37 -9.61 6.40
CA THR A 174 1.91 -10.06 7.71
C THR A 174 1.57 -11.53 7.61
N LEU A 175 2.22 -12.35 8.41
CA LEU A 175 1.98 -13.76 8.47
C LEU A 175 1.70 -14.20 9.90
N THR A 176 0.45 -14.55 10.15
CA THR A 176 0.02 -15.09 11.43
C THR A 176 0.25 -16.59 11.42
N ILE A 177 1.19 -17.06 12.24
CA ILE A 177 1.69 -18.42 12.22
C ILE A 177 1.29 -19.14 13.51
N ASP A 178 0.82 -20.38 13.40
CA ASP A 178 0.59 -21.24 14.56
C ASP A 178 1.91 -21.49 15.31
N PRO A 179 2.04 -21.12 16.60
CA PRO A 179 3.27 -21.35 17.36
C PRO A 179 3.70 -22.81 17.48
N ALA A 180 2.80 -23.75 17.21
CA ALA A 180 3.07 -25.19 17.28
C ALA A 180 3.78 -25.77 16.03
N VAL A 181 4.01 -24.96 14.97
CA VAL A 181 4.69 -25.46 13.77
C VAL A 181 6.14 -25.83 14.03
N SER A 182 6.63 -26.83 13.31
CA SER A 182 8.01 -27.27 13.39
C SER A 182 8.98 -26.32 12.66
N ASP A 183 10.26 -26.50 12.88
CA ASP A 183 11.31 -25.72 12.23
C ASP A 183 11.32 -25.91 10.71
N GLU A 184 10.92 -27.11 10.21
CA GLU A 184 10.79 -27.37 8.78
C GLU A 184 9.72 -26.51 8.11
N HIS A 185 8.61 -26.21 8.81
CA HIS A 185 7.59 -25.29 8.32
C HIS A 185 8.15 -23.88 8.17
N LEU A 186 8.92 -23.41 9.17
CA LEU A 186 9.52 -22.08 9.14
C LEU A 186 10.60 -21.97 8.05
N ALA A 187 11.41 -23.01 7.87
CA ALA A 187 12.40 -23.09 6.81
C ALA A 187 11.73 -23.04 5.42
N ALA A 188 10.63 -23.76 5.24
CA ALA A 188 9.87 -23.75 3.98
C ALA A 188 9.30 -22.36 3.67
N ILE A 189 8.78 -21.64 4.66
CA ILE A 189 8.36 -20.22 4.49
C ILE A 189 9.55 -19.37 4.01
N GLY A 190 10.74 -19.54 4.60
CA GLY A 190 11.93 -18.85 4.14
C GLY A 190 12.26 -19.16 2.68
N GLU A 191 12.23 -20.45 2.29
CA GLU A 191 12.47 -20.86 0.90
C GLU A 191 11.49 -20.22 -0.08
N ASP A 192 10.23 -20.06 0.32
CA ASP A 192 9.22 -19.38 -0.51
C ASP A 192 9.53 -17.90 -0.70
N LEU A 193 9.95 -17.21 0.36
CA LEU A 193 10.09 -15.75 0.36
C LEU A 193 11.39 -15.24 -0.29
N LYS A 194 12.41 -16.06 -0.40
CA LYS A 194 13.74 -15.63 -0.85
C LYS A 194 13.81 -15.02 -2.27
N CYS A 195 12.78 -15.24 -3.10
CA CYS A 195 12.77 -14.80 -4.49
C CYS A 195 12.01 -13.50 -4.75
N TYR A 196 11.55 -12.77 -3.72
CA TYR A 196 10.64 -11.63 -3.90
C TYR A 196 11.24 -10.27 -3.53
N GLY A 197 12.54 -10.10 -3.65
CA GLY A 197 13.20 -8.85 -3.28
C GLY A 197 13.24 -8.65 -1.77
N ARG A 198 13.37 -7.42 -1.33
CA ARG A 198 13.24 -7.09 0.07
C ARG A 198 11.82 -7.40 0.55
N VAL A 199 11.70 -8.30 1.50
CA VAL A 199 10.45 -8.64 2.16
C VAL A 199 10.50 -8.15 3.61
N LEU A 200 9.53 -7.34 3.99
CA LEU A 200 9.31 -6.92 5.37
C LEU A 200 8.29 -7.87 5.99
N LEU A 201 8.74 -8.80 6.83
CA LEU A 201 7.90 -9.87 7.39
C LEU A 201 7.43 -9.51 8.80
N ARG A 202 6.13 -9.28 8.95
CA ARG A 202 5.46 -9.02 10.23
C ARG A 202 4.89 -10.35 10.75
N ILE A 203 5.58 -10.97 11.72
CA ILE A 203 5.21 -12.26 12.28
C ILE A 203 4.29 -12.04 13.46
N ASN A 204 3.11 -12.67 13.46
CA ASN A 204 2.16 -12.65 14.58
C ASN A 204 1.95 -11.23 15.13
N HIS A 205 1.39 -10.38 14.27
CA HIS A 205 1.20 -8.96 14.60
C HIS A 205 0.29 -8.74 15.82
N GLU A 206 0.44 -7.57 16.44
CA GLU A 206 -0.26 -7.23 17.68
C GLU A 206 -0.14 -8.32 18.76
N ALA A 207 1.07 -8.87 18.89
CA ALA A 207 1.34 -10.08 19.67
C ALA A 207 1.07 -9.94 21.18
N THR A 208 0.88 -8.73 21.69
CA THR A 208 0.48 -8.43 23.06
C THR A 208 -1.04 -8.40 23.28
N GLY A 209 -1.82 -8.47 22.21
CA GLY A 209 -3.28 -8.61 22.27
C GLY A 209 -3.73 -10.03 22.63
N ASP A 210 -5.01 -10.23 22.85
CA ASP A 210 -5.60 -11.51 23.21
C ASP A 210 -6.72 -11.97 22.23
N TRP A 211 -6.83 -11.29 21.10
CA TRP A 211 -7.86 -11.54 20.09
C TRP A 211 -7.48 -12.55 19.02
N PHE A 212 -6.18 -12.78 18.80
CA PHE A 212 -5.71 -13.75 17.79
C PHE A 212 -5.64 -15.18 18.31
N SER A 213 -5.80 -16.17 17.41
CA SER A 213 -5.73 -17.59 17.74
C SER A 213 -4.40 -18.00 18.35
N PHE A 214 -3.28 -17.45 17.90
CA PHE A 214 -1.97 -17.79 18.44
C PHE A 214 -1.83 -17.40 19.92
N ASN A 215 -2.41 -16.27 20.35
CA ASN A 215 -2.45 -15.85 21.74
C ASN A 215 -3.40 -16.69 22.62
N LYS A 216 -4.33 -17.42 21.99
CA LYS A 216 -5.19 -18.38 22.69
C LYS A 216 -4.55 -19.77 22.79
N ARG A 217 -3.56 -20.05 21.96
CA ARG A 217 -2.87 -21.37 21.87
C ARG A 217 -1.56 -21.38 22.66
N ALA A 218 -0.97 -20.23 22.95
CA ALA A 218 0.31 -20.07 23.62
C ALA A 218 0.28 -18.88 24.58
N SER A 219 1.09 -18.93 25.62
CA SER A 219 1.32 -17.79 26.52
C SER A 219 2.11 -16.69 25.80
N TYR A 220 2.09 -15.47 26.33
CA TYR A 220 2.85 -14.35 25.74
C TYR A 220 4.35 -14.63 25.68
N GLN A 221 4.92 -15.31 26.67
CA GLN A 221 6.32 -15.73 26.63
C GLN A 221 6.58 -16.71 25.48
N GLU A 222 5.73 -17.72 25.31
CA GLU A 222 5.85 -18.69 24.21
C GLU A 222 5.68 -18.02 22.84
N VAL A 223 4.80 -17.02 22.71
CA VAL A 223 4.64 -16.22 21.49
C VAL A 223 5.91 -15.40 21.21
N ALA A 224 6.49 -14.78 22.21
CA ALA A 224 7.74 -14.02 22.08
C ALA A 224 8.92 -14.92 21.70
N ASP A 225 9.05 -16.08 22.34
CA ASP A 225 10.08 -17.07 22.04
C ASP A 225 9.90 -17.64 20.62
N PHE A 226 8.65 -17.89 20.23
CA PHE A 226 8.31 -18.31 18.87
C PHE A 226 8.69 -17.24 17.83
N TYR A 227 8.40 -15.96 18.11
CA TYR A 227 8.82 -14.87 17.22
C TYR A 227 10.34 -14.89 16.98
N CYS A 228 11.13 -14.98 18.04
CA CYS A 228 12.60 -15.04 17.94
C CYS A 228 13.07 -16.25 17.13
N LYS A 229 12.48 -17.43 17.39
CA LYS A 229 12.77 -18.66 16.66
C LYS A 229 12.41 -18.54 15.18
N ALA A 230 11.19 -18.11 14.87
CA ALA A 230 10.69 -17.97 13.50
C ALA A 230 11.51 -16.94 12.70
N SER A 231 11.78 -15.77 13.30
CA SER A 231 12.62 -14.74 12.70
C SER A 231 13.98 -15.28 12.29
N ARG A 232 14.65 -16.01 13.18
CA ARG A 232 15.98 -16.58 12.92
C ARG A 232 15.94 -17.62 11.80
N ILE A 233 15.05 -18.62 11.89
CA ILE A 233 15.00 -19.72 10.91
C ILE A 233 14.61 -19.19 9.53
N ILE A 234 13.59 -18.33 9.43
CA ILE A 234 13.18 -17.77 8.15
C ILE A 234 14.31 -16.97 7.51
N LYS A 235 15.03 -16.14 8.29
CA LYS A 235 16.16 -15.35 7.78
C LYS A 235 17.38 -16.19 7.39
N GLU A 236 17.61 -17.33 8.00
CA GLU A 236 18.63 -18.30 7.58
C GLU A 236 18.37 -18.82 6.16
N HIS A 237 17.10 -18.99 5.78
CA HIS A 237 16.68 -19.46 4.47
C HIS A 237 16.37 -18.33 3.47
N ALA A 238 16.07 -17.12 3.97
CA ALA A 238 15.71 -15.94 3.18
C ALA A 238 16.43 -14.69 3.69
N PRO A 239 17.70 -14.46 3.33
CA PRO A 239 18.48 -13.31 3.81
C PRO A 239 17.96 -11.95 3.33
N ASN A 240 17.04 -11.94 2.36
CA ASN A 240 16.31 -10.76 1.89
C ASN A 240 15.13 -10.35 2.80
N VAL A 241 14.82 -11.16 3.83
CA VAL A 241 13.73 -10.87 4.78
C VAL A 241 14.26 -10.02 5.93
N SER A 242 13.57 -8.90 6.20
CA SER A 242 13.71 -8.13 7.44
C SER A 242 12.45 -8.32 8.28
N THR A 243 12.60 -8.65 9.55
CA THR A 243 11.47 -8.96 10.42
C THR A 243 10.95 -7.74 11.14
N ILE A 244 9.62 -7.64 11.26
CA ILE A 244 8.90 -6.61 12.01
C ILE A 244 8.28 -7.25 13.25
N LEU A 245 8.61 -6.71 14.42
CA LEU A 245 7.91 -7.01 15.66
C LEU A 245 6.83 -5.96 15.87
N CYS A 246 5.57 -6.36 15.77
CA CYS A 246 4.41 -5.52 16.09
C CYS A 246 3.82 -5.94 17.44
N ILE A 247 3.98 -5.11 18.44
CA ILE A 247 3.43 -5.31 19.77
C ILE A 247 2.72 -4.03 20.22
N GLY A 248 1.73 -4.15 21.10
CA GLY A 248 1.02 -3.02 21.66
C GLY A 248 2.04 -2.05 22.25
N GLY A 249 2.16 -0.88 21.62
CA GLY A 249 3.16 0.10 21.96
C GLY A 249 2.72 1.07 23.05
N ILE A 250 1.56 0.83 23.64
CA ILE A 250 1.01 1.72 24.64
C ILE A 250 1.79 1.52 25.94
N GLU A 251 2.65 2.48 26.26
CA GLU A 251 3.22 2.55 27.57
C GLU A 251 2.09 2.64 28.61
N ASN A 252 2.12 1.75 29.61
CA ASN A 252 1.27 1.93 30.76
C ASN A 252 1.75 3.17 31.51
N ARG A 253 1.02 4.27 31.38
CA ARG A 253 1.37 5.57 31.97
C ARG A 253 1.50 5.55 33.49
N GLU A 254 0.86 4.59 34.17
CA GLU A 254 0.97 4.45 35.63
C GLU A 254 2.29 3.78 36.04
N THR A 255 2.74 2.82 35.27
CA THR A 255 3.94 2.02 35.60
C THR A 255 5.18 2.41 34.79
N GLY A 256 5.03 3.19 33.72
CA GLY A 256 6.11 3.51 32.78
C GLY A 256 6.62 2.30 32.04
N LYS A 257 5.83 1.22 31.91
CA LYS A 257 6.20 -0.01 31.22
C LYS A 257 5.32 -0.24 30.01
N ILE A 258 5.92 -0.80 28.95
CA ILE A 258 5.16 -1.42 27.88
C ILE A 258 4.49 -2.66 28.44
N GLU A 259 3.23 -2.86 28.10
CA GLU A 259 2.51 -4.06 28.48
C GLU A 259 3.29 -5.30 27.99
N LYS A 260 3.44 -6.27 28.90
CA LYS A 260 4.20 -7.51 28.66
C LYS A 260 5.67 -7.29 28.23
N GLU A 261 6.27 -6.26 28.78
CA GLU A 261 7.66 -5.87 28.46
C GLU A 261 8.66 -6.99 28.76
N GLU A 262 8.48 -7.72 29.85
CA GLU A 262 9.43 -8.74 30.27
C GLU A 262 9.46 -9.90 29.27
N GLU A 263 8.30 -10.35 28.82
CA GLU A 263 8.15 -11.45 27.87
C GLU A 263 8.71 -11.10 26.49
N PHE A 264 8.47 -9.88 25.99
CA PHE A 264 8.89 -9.46 24.65
C PHE A 264 10.26 -8.78 24.60
N SER A 265 10.95 -8.60 25.70
CA SER A 265 12.24 -7.87 25.73
C SER A 265 13.30 -8.47 24.80
N GLN A 266 13.37 -9.79 24.65
CA GLN A 266 14.28 -10.45 23.73
C GLN A 266 13.89 -10.19 22.28
N ALA A 267 12.61 -10.32 21.93
CA ALA A 267 12.11 -10.05 20.60
C ALA A 267 12.37 -8.60 20.15
N VAL A 268 12.20 -7.61 21.06
CA VAL A 268 12.57 -6.21 20.82
C VAL A 268 14.04 -6.05 20.44
N ARG A 269 14.94 -6.82 21.07
CA ARG A 269 16.37 -6.77 20.76
C ARG A 269 16.73 -7.48 19.45
N GLU A 270 16.05 -8.57 19.10
CA GLU A 270 16.40 -9.42 17.95
C GLU A 270 15.76 -8.98 16.65
N THR A 271 14.56 -8.39 16.68
CA THR A 271 13.87 -7.89 15.47
C THR A 271 14.69 -6.86 14.71
N ASP A 272 14.46 -6.74 13.40
CA ASP A 272 15.09 -5.71 12.57
C ASP A 272 14.35 -4.37 12.67
N ILE A 273 13.02 -4.40 12.75
CA ILE A 273 12.15 -3.23 12.73
C ILE A 273 11.14 -3.35 13.87
N TRP A 274 10.99 -2.28 14.62
CA TRP A 274 9.93 -2.15 15.62
C TRP A 274 8.65 -1.66 14.97
N SER A 275 7.51 -2.10 15.48
CA SER A 275 6.21 -1.64 15.03
C SER A 275 5.21 -1.56 16.16
N ILE A 276 4.31 -0.61 15.98
CA ILE A 276 3.06 -0.51 16.72
C ILE A 276 1.93 -0.33 15.71
N ASP A 277 0.73 -0.76 16.05
CA ASP A 277 -0.47 -0.43 15.30
C ASP A 277 -1.25 0.58 16.12
N GLN A 278 -1.51 1.73 15.52
CA GLN A 278 -2.11 2.83 16.25
C GLN A 278 -3.08 3.61 15.38
N TYR A 279 -4.34 3.54 15.74
CA TYR A 279 -5.41 4.29 15.08
C TYR A 279 -5.76 5.54 15.88
N MET A 280 -5.99 6.64 15.18
CA MET A 280 -6.57 7.84 15.75
C MET A 280 -8.07 7.69 15.88
N ALA A 281 -8.66 8.28 16.91
CA ALA A 281 -10.10 8.27 17.17
C ALA A 281 -10.72 6.87 17.37
N LEU A 282 -9.91 5.81 17.44
CA LEU A 282 -10.43 4.47 17.72
C LEU A 282 -11.13 4.47 19.07
N HIS A 283 -12.34 3.94 19.10
CA HIS A 283 -13.18 3.93 20.27
C HIS A 283 -13.92 2.60 20.44
N TRP A 284 -13.53 1.83 21.44
CA TRP A 284 -14.19 0.59 21.77
C TRP A 284 -15.55 0.86 22.41
N GLY A 285 -16.60 0.22 21.88
CA GLY A 285 -17.99 0.42 22.33
C GLY A 285 -18.78 1.44 21.51
N TRP A 286 -18.16 2.06 20.49
CA TRP A 286 -18.86 2.90 19.53
C TRP A 286 -20.00 2.11 18.84
N PRO A 287 -21.20 2.74 18.61
CA PRO A 287 -21.57 4.11 18.99
C PRO A 287 -22.23 4.21 20.38
N TYR A 288 -22.44 3.11 21.08
CA TYR A 288 -23.35 3.05 22.24
C TYR A 288 -22.86 3.83 23.44
N ASP A 289 -21.61 3.63 23.84
CA ASP A 289 -21.06 4.27 25.03
C ASP A 289 -20.67 5.75 24.82
N VAL A 290 -20.52 6.19 23.59
CA VAL A 290 -20.30 7.61 23.27
C VAL A 290 -21.59 8.41 23.31
N ALA A 291 -22.70 7.78 22.93
CA ALA A 291 -24.01 8.42 22.89
C ALA A 291 -24.65 8.63 24.30
N GLU A 292 -24.15 7.92 25.29
CA GLU A 292 -24.66 8.03 26.64
C GLU A 292 -24.10 9.25 27.39
N PRO A 293 -24.91 9.92 28.25
CA PRO A 293 -24.38 10.97 29.12
C PRO A 293 -23.26 10.44 30.02
N GLY A 294 -22.09 11.04 29.93
CA GLY A 294 -20.89 10.58 30.63
C GLY A 294 -20.17 9.40 29.98
N GLY A 295 -20.54 9.05 28.76
CA GLY A 295 -19.87 8.01 27.97
C GLY A 295 -18.38 8.31 27.67
N ASN A 296 -17.73 7.36 27.01
CA ASN A 296 -16.27 7.33 26.89
C ASN A 296 -15.68 8.18 25.74
N SER A 297 -16.41 9.16 25.21
CA SER A 297 -15.96 10.02 24.11
C SER A 297 -14.59 10.69 24.38
N HIS A 298 -14.28 10.95 25.65
CA HIS A 298 -13.00 11.51 26.08
C HIS A 298 -11.84 10.51 26.02
N LYS A 299 -12.09 9.23 25.78
CA LYS A 299 -11.06 8.18 25.66
C LYS A 299 -10.61 7.96 24.23
N ARG A 300 -11.23 8.64 23.26
CA ARG A 300 -10.76 8.56 21.88
C ARG A 300 -9.32 9.08 21.77
N SER A 301 -8.47 8.34 21.06
CA SER A 301 -7.12 8.77 20.78
C SER A 301 -7.15 10.03 19.92
N SER A 302 -6.62 11.13 20.42
CA SER A 302 -6.39 12.31 19.59
C SER A 302 -5.14 12.12 18.73
N VAL A 303 -4.97 12.96 17.70
CA VAL A 303 -3.76 12.98 16.88
C VAL A 303 -2.50 13.17 17.73
N LEU A 304 -2.57 14.05 18.72
CA LEU A 304 -1.43 14.33 19.61
C LEU A 304 -1.15 13.15 20.55
N ASP A 305 -2.19 12.50 21.07
CA ASP A 305 -2.01 11.30 21.89
C ASP A 305 -1.34 10.19 21.09
N THR A 306 -1.82 9.91 19.87
CA THR A 306 -1.24 8.91 18.98
C THR A 306 0.23 9.21 18.68
N TYR A 307 0.56 10.46 18.35
CA TYR A 307 1.96 10.87 18.12
C TYR A 307 2.82 10.69 19.37
N THR A 308 2.33 11.12 20.53
CA THR A 308 3.06 11.05 21.80
C THR A 308 3.30 9.60 22.20
N MET A 309 2.28 8.76 22.14
CA MET A 309 2.37 7.34 22.45
C MET A 309 3.35 6.61 21.52
N THR A 310 3.34 6.94 20.24
CA THR A 310 4.30 6.38 19.27
C THR A 310 5.74 6.74 19.63
N LYS A 311 5.97 7.99 20.03
CA LYS A 311 7.30 8.47 20.43
C LYS A 311 7.77 7.84 21.76
N GLU A 312 6.88 7.73 22.73
CA GLU A 312 7.13 7.05 24.00
C GLU A 312 7.48 5.57 23.78
N SER A 313 6.75 4.89 22.88
CA SER A 313 7.03 3.51 22.50
C SER A 313 8.41 3.36 21.84
N TYR A 314 8.78 4.27 20.94
CA TYR A 314 10.11 4.29 20.33
C TYR A 314 11.23 4.42 21.38
N GLU A 315 11.11 5.38 22.29
CA GLU A 315 12.11 5.59 23.33
C GLU A 315 12.19 4.39 24.31
N ARG A 316 11.05 3.74 24.56
CA ARG A 316 11.00 2.55 25.40
C ARG A 316 11.65 1.34 24.73
N PHE A 317 11.36 1.08 23.46
CA PHE A 317 12.03 0.02 22.69
C PHE A 317 13.53 0.25 22.61
N LYS A 318 13.94 1.48 22.38
CA LYS A 318 15.35 1.89 22.37
C LYS A 318 16.02 1.62 23.74
N PHE A 319 15.33 1.91 24.84
CA PHE A 319 15.83 1.60 26.18
C PHE A 319 15.99 0.09 26.38
N ILE A 320 15.00 -0.73 26.03
CA ILE A 320 15.06 -2.20 26.08
C ILE A 320 16.23 -2.73 25.22
N ASN A 321 16.49 -2.09 24.09
CA ASN A 321 17.58 -2.43 23.17
C ASN A 321 18.96 -1.85 23.62
N GLY A 322 19.11 -1.50 24.87
CA GLY A 322 20.38 -0.98 25.41
C GLY A 322 20.78 0.39 24.87
N GLY A 323 19.82 1.24 24.55
CA GLY A 323 20.02 2.60 24.02
C GLY A 323 20.30 2.66 22.51
N LYS A 324 20.33 1.53 21.81
CA LYS A 324 20.54 1.49 20.36
C LYS A 324 19.21 1.62 19.63
N ALA A 325 19.11 2.60 18.75
CA ALA A 325 17.94 2.80 17.90
C ALA A 325 17.83 1.73 16.82
N LYS A 326 16.60 1.39 16.46
CA LYS A 326 16.24 0.65 15.26
C LYS A 326 15.13 1.42 14.52
N PRO A 327 14.87 1.15 13.24
CA PRO A 327 13.68 1.69 12.57
C PRO A 327 12.41 1.35 13.34
N ILE A 328 11.50 2.31 13.44
CA ILE A 328 10.14 2.09 13.92
C ILE A 328 9.13 2.52 12.88
N VAL A 329 8.10 1.72 12.71
CA VAL A 329 6.98 1.98 11.79
C VAL A 329 5.65 1.83 12.52
N MET A 330 4.60 2.44 11.99
CA MET A 330 3.23 2.00 12.24
C MET A 330 2.85 1.05 11.12
N SER A 331 2.65 -0.22 11.43
CA SER A 331 2.25 -1.22 10.42
C SER A 331 0.78 -1.10 10.03
N GLU A 332 -0.01 -0.45 10.86
CA GLU A 332 -1.39 -0.05 10.58
C GLU A 332 -1.62 1.36 11.13
N PHE A 333 -1.94 2.28 10.23
CA PHE A 333 -2.13 3.69 10.55
C PHE A 333 -3.33 4.25 9.81
N ASN A 334 -4.29 4.79 10.56
CA ASN A 334 -5.41 5.56 10.04
C ASN A 334 -6.11 6.30 11.19
N ALA A 335 -7.17 7.02 10.86
CA ALA A 335 -8.18 7.46 11.80
C ALA A 335 -9.49 6.71 11.52
N ASP A 336 -10.25 6.40 12.56
CA ASP A 336 -11.53 5.70 12.40
C ASP A 336 -12.60 6.65 11.87
N GLY A 337 -12.88 6.52 10.57
CA GLY A 337 -13.85 7.37 9.88
C GLY A 337 -15.29 7.10 10.25
N ASP A 338 -15.63 5.92 10.81
CA ASP A 338 -16.95 5.64 11.33
C ASP A 338 -17.21 6.38 12.65
N VAL A 339 -16.17 6.63 13.41
CA VAL A 339 -16.25 7.38 14.67
C VAL A 339 -16.25 8.89 14.42
N THR A 340 -15.38 9.38 13.51
CA THR A 340 -15.18 10.81 13.30
C THR A 340 -15.99 11.38 12.14
N GLY A 341 -16.29 10.55 11.17
CA GLY A 341 -16.73 10.99 9.85
C GLY A 341 -15.59 11.24 8.88
N ALA A 342 -15.89 11.10 7.61
CA ALA A 342 -14.89 11.02 6.54
C ALA A 342 -13.99 12.27 6.38
N TYR A 343 -14.50 13.46 6.68
CA TYR A 343 -13.73 14.71 6.56
C TYR A 343 -12.80 14.92 7.74
N GLU A 344 -13.25 14.61 8.96
CA GLU A 344 -12.40 14.69 10.15
C GLU A 344 -11.29 13.64 10.09
N GLN A 345 -11.59 12.43 9.61
CA GLN A 345 -10.58 11.40 9.30
C GLN A 345 -9.44 11.97 8.44
N ALA A 346 -9.79 12.62 7.33
CA ALA A 346 -8.82 13.21 6.41
C ALA A 346 -7.96 14.29 7.09
N GLU A 347 -8.57 15.14 7.92
CA GLU A 347 -7.84 16.18 8.67
C GLU A 347 -6.96 15.60 9.78
N MET A 348 -7.37 14.53 10.45
CA MET A 348 -6.57 13.86 11.47
C MET A 348 -5.33 13.22 10.87
N VAL A 349 -5.47 12.49 9.75
CA VAL A 349 -4.35 11.89 9.00
C VAL A 349 -3.36 12.97 8.55
N LYS A 350 -3.87 14.07 7.98
CA LYS A 350 -3.06 15.21 7.58
C LYS A 350 -2.30 15.82 8.76
N THR A 351 -3.00 16.05 9.87
CA THR A 351 -2.43 16.69 11.05
C THR A 351 -1.31 15.85 11.65
N PHE A 352 -1.46 14.54 11.70
CA PHE A 352 -0.40 13.64 12.14
C PHE A 352 0.87 13.79 11.28
N CYS A 353 0.70 13.76 9.96
CA CYS A 353 1.82 13.93 9.02
C CYS A 353 2.46 15.32 9.12
N ASP A 354 1.68 16.38 9.36
CA ASP A 354 2.21 17.72 9.59
C ASP A 354 3.00 17.81 10.90
N ILE A 355 2.60 17.09 11.95
CA ILE A 355 3.38 17.01 13.21
C ILE A 355 4.72 16.33 12.95
N LEU A 356 4.76 15.21 12.22
CA LEU A 356 6.01 14.53 11.87
C LEU A 356 7.01 15.48 11.19
N LYS A 357 6.53 16.27 10.23
CA LYS A 357 7.37 17.25 9.52
C LYS A 357 7.82 18.37 10.41
N LYS A 358 6.91 18.95 11.19
CA LYS A 358 7.19 20.08 12.09
C LYS A 358 8.23 19.73 13.16
N ASP A 359 8.14 18.52 13.71
CA ASP A 359 9.05 18.04 14.74
C ASP A 359 10.34 17.43 14.17
N ASN A 360 10.50 17.43 12.84
CA ASN A 360 11.60 16.76 12.14
C ASN A 360 11.79 15.31 12.66
N ALA A 361 10.71 14.54 12.69
CA ALA A 361 10.61 13.25 13.36
C ALA A 361 11.30 12.12 12.54
N GLU A 362 12.61 12.25 12.25
CA GLU A 362 13.39 11.26 11.51
C GLU A 362 13.56 9.92 12.26
N TRP A 363 13.20 9.88 13.54
CA TRP A 363 13.12 8.65 14.32
C TRP A 363 11.98 7.74 13.87
N PHE A 364 10.92 8.31 13.28
CA PHE A 364 9.76 7.60 12.76
C PHE A 364 9.97 7.30 11.28
N THR A 365 10.23 6.05 10.94
CA THR A 365 10.78 5.66 9.64
C THR A 365 9.74 5.29 8.59
N GLY A 366 8.48 5.16 8.97
CA GLY A 366 7.41 4.90 8.02
C GLY A 366 6.09 4.50 8.65
N PHE A 367 5.08 4.44 7.81
CA PHE A 367 3.76 3.91 8.17
C PHE A 367 3.13 3.18 7.00
N THR A 368 2.28 2.19 7.31
CA THR A 368 1.37 1.55 6.38
C THR A 368 0.00 2.19 6.54
N PHE A 369 -0.48 2.88 5.54
CA PHE A 369 -1.86 3.38 5.56
C PHE A 369 -2.82 2.20 5.46
N TYR A 370 -3.70 2.05 6.44
CA TYR A 370 -4.67 0.98 6.50
C TYR A 370 -6.06 1.53 6.18
N GLN A 371 -6.60 1.29 4.95
CA GLN A 371 -6.05 0.56 3.83
C GLN A 371 -6.56 1.17 2.51
N PHE A 372 -6.22 0.58 1.35
CA PHE A 372 -6.67 1.11 0.08
C PHE A 372 -8.19 1.01 -0.07
N ARG A 373 -8.76 -0.18 0.15
CA ARG A 373 -10.21 -0.40 0.16
C ARG A 373 -10.63 -1.10 1.44
N ASP A 374 -11.73 -0.64 1.99
CA ASP A 374 -12.33 -1.20 3.19
C ASP A 374 -13.86 -1.00 3.16
N ARG A 375 -14.62 -1.92 3.71
CA ARG A 375 -16.09 -1.81 3.79
C ARG A 375 -16.52 -0.82 4.86
N GLY A 376 -15.78 -0.72 5.96
CA GLY A 376 -15.87 0.39 6.90
C GLY A 376 -15.23 1.64 6.31
N ARG A 377 -15.15 2.73 7.05
CA ARG A 377 -14.54 3.98 6.59
C ARG A 377 -13.05 4.10 6.91
N LEU A 378 -12.32 2.99 6.86
CA LEU A 378 -10.87 2.98 6.96
C LEU A 378 -10.20 3.08 5.59
N GLY A 379 -10.90 2.75 4.50
CA GLY A 379 -10.36 2.76 3.14
C GLY A 379 -10.18 4.16 2.55
N LEU A 380 -9.22 4.27 1.61
CA LEU A 380 -9.18 5.38 0.64
C LEU A 380 -10.41 5.32 -0.28
N GLU A 381 -10.91 4.13 -0.52
CA GLU A 381 -12.17 3.83 -1.18
C GLU A 381 -13.00 2.90 -0.31
N ILE A 382 -14.33 3.00 -0.44
CA ILE A 382 -15.26 1.98 0.01
C ILE A 382 -15.92 1.30 -1.20
N GLU A 383 -16.39 0.09 -1.01
CA GLU A 383 -17.12 -0.64 -2.04
C GLU A 383 -18.47 0.03 -2.34
N ASP A 384 -18.83 0.14 -3.63
CA ASP A 384 -20.18 0.54 -4.00
C ASP A 384 -21.16 -0.61 -3.65
N PRO A 385 -22.16 -0.38 -2.81
CA PRO A 385 -23.08 -1.44 -2.36
C PRO A 385 -23.91 -2.06 -3.50
N ASN A 386 -23.95 -1.44 -4.66
CA ASN A 386 -24.68 -1.93 -5.82
C ASN A 386 -23.75 -2.57 -6.87
N ASN A 387 -22.45 -2.33 -6.78
CA ASN A 387 -21.46 -2.87 -7.70
C ASN A 387 -20.08 -2.98 -7.02
N PRO A 388 -19.70 -4.16 -6.53
CA PRO A 388 -18.44 -4.35 -5.82
C PRO A 388 -17.19 -4.08 -6.67
N ASP A 389 -17.34 -4.04 -8.00
CA ASP A 389 -16.24 -3.68 -8.90
C ASP A 389 -15.97 -2.16 -8.96
N VAL A 390 -16.76 -1.36 -8.26
CA VAL A 390 -16.61 0.10 -8.23
C VAL A 390 -16.22 0.56 -6.83
N GLY A 391 -15.18 1.37 -6.74
CA GLY A 391 -14.78 2.05 -5.50
C GLY A 391 -15.35 3.46 -5.42
N ILE A 392 -15.95 3.78 -4.28
CA ILE A 392 -16.37 5.15 -3.94
C ILE A 392 -15.24 5.82 -3.19
N GLU A 393 -14.67 6.87 -3.79
CA GLU A 393 -13.57 7.63 -3.18
C GLU A 393 -14.00 8.31 -1.88
N GLN A 394 -13.20 8.14 -0.85
CA GLN A 394 -13.37 8.83 0.42
C GLN A 394 -12.60 10.16 0.42
N PRO A 395 -13.03 11.17 1.20
CA PRO A 395 -12.29 12.44 1.31
C PRO A 395 -10.82 12.28 1.68
N VAL A 396 -10.48 11.27 2.46
CA VAL A 396 -9.11 10.94 2.86
C VAL A 396 -8.21 10.59 1.66
N LEU A 397 -8.76 10.08 0.54
CA LEU A 397 -7.97 9.77 -0.65
C LEU A 397 -7.23 10.99 -1.20
N GLN A 398 -7.92 12.12 -1.32
CA GLN A 398 -7.30 13.34 -1.85
C GLN A 398 -6.27 13.93 -0.87
N THR A 399 -6.50 13.79 0.42
CA THR A 399 -5.54 14.14 1.47
C THR A 399 -4.31 13.24 1.41
N TYR A 400 -4.53 11.94 1.32
CA TYR A 400 -3.47 10.94 1.21
C TYR A 400 -2.59 11.16 -0.03
N LYS A 401 -3.20 11.43 -1.19
CA LYS A 401 -2.44 11.80 -2.41
C LYS A 401 -1.50 12.98 -2.17
N LYS A 402 -1.95 14.03 -1.49
CA LYS A 402 -1.10 15.19 -1.18
C LYS A 402 0.05 14.81 -0.24
N ILE A 403 -0.22 13.98 0.76
CA ILE A 403 0.79 13.49 1.71
C ILE A 403 1.88 12.72 0.98
N ILE A 404 1.49 11.70 0.22
CA ILE A 404 2.47 10.83 -0.43
C ILE A 404 3.30 11.52 -1.52
N HIS A 405 2.87 12.69 -2.02
CA HIS A 405 3.62 13.53 -2.95
C HIS A 405 4.37 14.70 -2.28
N ASP A 406 4.38 14.76 -0.95
CA ASP A 406 5.18 15.73 -0.19
C ASP A 406 6.64 15.24 -0.08
N GLU A 407 7.61 16.15 -0.16
CA GLU A 407 9.05 15.84 -0.16
C GLU A 407 9.50 15.03 1.07
N TRP A 408 8.81 15.14 2.20
CA TRP A 408 9.12 14.39 3.41
C TRP A 408 8.92 12.88 3.24
N PHE A 409 7.97 12.50 2.38
CA PHE A 409 7.54 11.11 2.16
C PHE A 409 8.02 10.55 0.81
N LEU A 410 8.66 11.37 -0.01
CA LEU A 410 9.20 10.91 -1.29
C LEU A 410 10.58 10.29 -1.14
N PRO A 411 10.89 9.22 -1.90
CA PRO A 411 12.24 8.73 -2.03
C PRO A 411 13.16 9.83 -2.54
N SER A 412 14.38 9.90 -1.99
CA SER A 412 15.40 10.81 -2.52
C SER A 412 15.84 10.36 -3.91
N MET A 413 16.13 11.32 -4.79
CA MET A 413 16.69 11.02 -6.11
C MET A 413 17.90 11.88 -6.36
N THR A 414 19.03 11.25 -6.69
CA THR A 414 20.28 11.93 -7.01
C THR A 414 20.71 11.60 -8.43
N GLN A 415 21.08 12.65 -9.20
CA GLN A 415 21.63 12.48 -10.54
C GLN A 415 23.10 12.12 -10.43
N GLY A 416 23.51 11.10 -11.18
CA GLY A 416 24.89 10.67 -11.35
C GLY A 416 25.50 11.18 -12.67
N ASP A 417 26.54 10.47 -13.12
CA ASP A 417 27.30 10.82 -14.31
C ASP A 417 26.48 10.62 -15.60
N GLU A 418 26.95 11.28 -16.66
CA GLU A 418 26.48 11.05 -18.01
C GLU A 418 26.84 9.63 -18.46
N ILE A 419 25.89 8.98 -19.12
CA ILE A 419 26.03 7.59 -19.57
C ILE A 419 25.69 7.44 -21.07
N THR A 420 26.06 6.30 -21.62
CA THR A 420 25.72 5.91 -23.00
C THR A 420 25.06 4.54 -23.00
N LEU A 421 24.19 4.30 -23.97
CA LEU A 421 23.57 2.98 -24.16
C LEU A 421 24.54 2.02 -24.91
N PRO A 422 24.47 0.71 -24.63
CA PRO A 422 23.61 0.05 -23.65
C PRO A 422 24.06 0.28 -22.22
N VAL A 423 23.12 0.30 -21.28
CA VAL A 423 23.40 0.43 -19.84
C VAL A 423 22.65 -0.65 -19.06
N THR A 424 23.32 -1.25 -18.09
CA THR A 424 22.69 -2.18 -17.15
C THR A 424 22.27 -1.42 -15.89
N LEU A 425 21.00 -1.51 -15.56
CA LEU A 425 20.37 -0.94 -14.37
C LEU A 425 20.20 -2.00 -13.31
N ARG A 426 20.28 -1.60 -12.05
CA ARG A 426 20.10 -2.45 -10.89
C ARG A 426 18.83 -2.06 -10.14
N TRP A 427 18.09 -3.06 -9.70
CA TRP A 427 16.96 -2.89 -8.79
C TRP A 427 17.14 -3.77 -7.55
N GLY A 428 17.46 -3.18 -6.43
CA GLY A 428 17.51 -3.88 -5.13
C GLY A 428 16.16 -3.80 -4.43
N SER A 429 15.70 -2.58 -4.18
CA SER A 429 14.42 -2.28 -3.54
C SER A 429 13.89 -0.95 -4.04
N SER A 430 12.67 -0.59 -3.64
CA SER A 430 12.06 0.72 -3.92
C SER A 430 12.81 1.91 -3.30
N GLU A 431 13.81 1.66 -2.49
CA GLU A 431 14.70 2.67 -1.89
C GLU A 431 16.17 2.42 -2.22
N ASP A 432 16.44 1.57 -3.19
CA ASP A 432 17.78 1.26 -3.66
C ASP A 432 17.69 0.77 -5.12
N ALA A 433 17.59 1.72 -6.03
CA ALA A 433 17.46 1.44 -7.45
C ALA A 433 18.30 2.41 -8.29
N GLU A 434 18.76 1.93 -9.44
CA GLU A 434 19.46 2.70 -10.44
C GLU A 434 18.61 2.83 -11.70
N GLY A 435 18.47 4.06 -12.18
CA GLY A 435 17.70 4.40 -13.37
C GLY A 435 18.46 5.27 -14.36
N ILE A 436 17.75 5.67 -15.40
CA ILE A 436 18.18 6.61 -16.41
C ILE A 436 17.40 7.90 -16.24
N ALA A 437 18.09 9.03 -16.26
CA ALA A 437 17.52 10.38 -16.28
C ALA A 437 17.72 10.98 -17.67
N VAL A 438 16.63 11.38 -18.31
CA VAL A 438 16.60 11.97 -19.65
C VAL A 438 16.09 13.40 -19.56
N PRO A 439 16.92 14.43 -19.80
CA PRO A 439 16.47 15.81 -19.87
C PRO A 439 15.54 16.03 -21.06
N LEU A 440 14.42 16.67 -20.84
CA LEU A 440 13.42 17.03 -21.84
C LEU A 440 13.07 18.51 -21.70
N HIS A 441 12.83 19.16 -22.84
CA HIS A 441 12.32 20.51 -22.91
C HIS A 441 10.88 20.51 -23.41
N PHE A 442 9.97 21.17 -22.68
CA PHE A 442 8.60 21.40 -23.07
C PHE A 442 8.40 22.87 -23.41
N GLU A 443 7.84 23.17 -24.58
CA GLU A 443 7.57 24.55 -25.02
C GLU A 443 6.34 25.15 -24.30
N SER A 444 5.38 24.32 -23.92
CA SER A 444 4.18 24.67 -23.20
C SER A 444 3.52 23.40 -22.64
N ASN A 445 2.36 23.55 -22.01
CA ASN A 445 1.59 22.40 -21.58
C ASN A 445 1.15 21.58 -22.82
N PRO A 446 1.52 20.28 -22.91
CA PRO A 446 1.13 19.48 -24.06
C PRO A 446 -0.37 19.15 -24.03
N HIS A 447 -0.97 18.98 -25.19
CA HIS A 447 -2.30 18.36 -25.32
C HIS A 447 -2.23 16.90 -25.75
N PHE A 448 -1.04 16.42 -26.10
CA PHE A 448 -0.74 15.02 -26.36
C PHE A 448 0.72 14.76 -26.00
N CYS A 449 0.96 13.71 -25.21
CA CYS A 449 2.31 13.29 -24.85
C CYS A 449 2.31 11.78 -24.59
N GLU A 450 3.11 11.03 -25.35
CA GLU A 450 3.25 9.59 -25.19
C GLU A 450 4.70 9.13 -25.38
N LEU A 451 5.02 8.01 -24.73
CA LEU A 451 6.25 7.25 -25.00
C LEU A 451 5.94 6.05 -25.90
N VAL A 452 6.81 5.77 -26.86
CA VAL A 452 6.72 4.63 -27.76
C VAL A 452 7.95 3.74 -27.57
N PHE A 453 7.73 2.47 -27.31
CA PHE A 453 8.76 1.47 -26.99
C PHE A 453 8.92 0.45 -28.12
N GLU A 454 10.15 0.05 -28.36
CA GLU A 454 10.50 -1.03 -29.28
C GLU A 454 10.74 -2.35 -28.53
N ASP A 455 11.17 -2.29 -27.26
CA ASP A 455 11.50 -3.43 -26.43
C ASP A 455 10.33 -3.93 -25.57
N ASP A 456 10.50 -5.12 -25.00
CA ASP A 456 9.54 -5.77 -24.10
C ASP A 456 9.94 -5.67 -22.63
N LEU A 457 10.75 -4.67 -22.25
CA LEU A 457 11.18 -4.48 -20.87
C LEU A 457 10.02 -4.06 -19.97
N ASN A 458 10.08 -4.52 -18.73
CA ASN A 458 9.28 -4.01 -17.63
C ASN A 458 9.91 -2.71 -17.11
N LEU A 459 9.17 -1.61 -17.06
CA LEU A 459 9.71 -0.31 -16.66
C LEU A 459 8.77 0.44 -15.71
N MET A 460 9.39 1.13 -14.76
CA MET A 460 8.75 2.20 -14.00
C MET A 460 9.25 3.54 -14.51
N ILE A 461 8.35 4.45 -14.82
CA ILE A 461 8.63 5.72 -15.48
C ILE A 461 8.08 6.86 -14.62
N GLU A 462 8.90 7.87 -14.38
CA GLU A 462 8.48 9.08 -13.65
C GLU A 462 8.69 10.32 -14.51
N ILE A 463 7.67 11.16 -14.61
CA ILE A 463 7.75 12.49 -15.19
C ILE A 463 6.76 13.43 -14.47
N ASN A 464 7.20 14.64 -14.19
CA ASN A 464 6.41 15.70 -13.55
C ASN A 464 5.82 15.29 -12.17
N GLY A 465 6.48 14.38 -11.47
CA GLY A 465 6.06 13.85 -10.17
C GLY A 465 5.05 12.70 -10.26
N ARG A 466 4.69 12.26 -11.47
CA ARG A 466 3.77 11.14 -11.67
C ARG A 466 4.50 9.93 -12.24
N TRP A 467 4.14 8.76 -11.71
CA TRP A 467 4.69 7.49 -12.12
C TRP A 467 3.76 6.70 -13.02
N PHE A 468 4.35 5.93 -13.91
CA PHE A 468 3.68 5.06 -14.87
C PHE A 468 4.37 3.69 -14.87
N TYR A 469 3.56 2.65 -15.00
CA TYR A 469 4.04 1.30 -15.21
C TYR A 469 3.93 0.92 -16.69
N LYS A 470 5.03 0.45 -17.25
CA LYS A 470 5.06 -0.15 -18.58
C LYS A 470 5.18 -1.67 -18.45
N SER A 471 4.13 -2.39 -18.77
CA SER A 471 4.20 -3.85 -18.88
C SER A 471 5.04 -4.24 -20.10
N PRO A 472 5.66 -5.44 -20.11
CA PRO A 472 6.45 -5.90 -21.25
C PRO A 472 5.70 -5.83 -22.60
N LYS A 473 4.40 -6.10 -22.59
CA LYS A 473 3.57 -6.10 -23.81
C LYS A 473 3.16 -4.71 -24.29
N ALA A 474 3.20 -3.70 -23.43
CA ALA A 474 2.79 -2.35 -23.79
C ALA A 474 3.82 -1.73 -24.75
N LYS A 475 3.35 -1.22 -25.87
CA LYS A 475 4.18 -0.51 -26.87
C LYS A 475 4.09 1.00 -26.74
N THR A 476 3.11 1.52 -26.04
CA THR A 476 2.95 2.95 -25.77
C THR A 476 2.51 3.20 -24.34
N ILE A 477 2.92 4.35 -23.80
CA ILE A 477 2.46 4.87 -22.51
C ILE A 477 2.00 6.30 -22.73
N ASP A 478 0.73 6.56 -22.41
CA ASP A 478 0.16 7.90 -22.38
C ASP A 478 0.61 8.63 -21.10
N LEU A 479 1.29 9.76 -21.27
CA LEU A 479 1.81 10.57 -20.17
C LEU A 479 0.90 11.74 -19.77
N MET A 480 -0.26 11.91 -20.43
CA MET A 480 -1.10 13.10 -20.26
C MET A 480 -1.59 13.32 -18.83
N SER A 481 -1.78 12.25 -18.03
CA SER A 481 -2.18 12.41 -16.63
C SER A 481 -1.18 13.20 -15.79
N ALA A 482 0.13 13.15 -16.12
CA ALA A 482 1.14 13.96 -15.44
C ALA A 482 0.96 15.48 -15.69
N PHE A 483 0.40 15.85 -16.82
CA PHE A 483 0.18 17.24 -17.21
C PHE A 483 -1.23 17.74 -16.88
N PHE A 484 -2.19 16.85 -16.66
CA PHE A 484 -3.51 17.21 -16.15
C PHE A 484 -3.47 17.48 -14.64
N GLU A 485 -2.73 16.68 -13.90
CA GLU A 485 -2.59 16.86 -12.45
C GLU A 485 -1.70 18.05 -12.09
N LYS A 486 -0.67 18.32 -12.90
CA LYS A 486 0.28 19.42 -12.72
C LYS A 486 0.57 20.10 -14.06
N PRO A 487 -0.34 20.98 -14.54
CA PRO A 487 -0.17 21.67 -15.80
C PRO A 487 1.06 22.59 -15.80
N LEU A 488 1.72 22.69 -16.96
CA LEU A 488 2.84 23.62 -17.15
C LEU A 488 2.32 25.01 -17.46
N SER A 489 2.87 26.02 -16.81
CA SER A 489 2.52 27.44 -17.01
C SER A 489 3.25 28.10 -18.18
N GLY A 490 4.23 27.42 -18.80
CA GLY A 490 5.04 27.93 -19.88
C GLY A 490 6.18 26.95 -20.24
N PRO A 491 7.18 27.42 -21.00
CA PRO A 491 8.36 26.60 -21.31
C PRO A 491 9.03 26.09 -20.03
N CYS A 492 9.38 24.80 -20.02
CA CYS A 492 9.90 24.15 -18.83
C CYS A 492 10.85 23.01 -19.20
N ASP A 493 11.98 22.95 -18.51
CA ASP A 493 12.86 21.79 -18.53
C ASP A 493 12.46 20.81 -17.43
N MET A 494 12.39 19.54 -17.75
CA MET A 494 12.12 18.49 -16.80
C MET A 494 12.90 17.21 -17.13
N THR A 495 12.88 16.28 -16.21
CA THR A 495 13.60 15.01 -16.37
C THR A 495 12.62 13.85 -16.43
N LEU A 496 12.66 13.10 -17.50
CA LEU A 496 12.05 11.78 -17.58
C LEU A 496 12.97 10.79 -16.89
N LYS A 497 12.47 10.07 -15.89
CA LYS A 497 13.25 9.04 -15.20
C LYS A 497 12.69 7.66 -15.54
N ILE A 498 13.58 6.71 -15.79
CA ILE A 498 13.24 5.34 -16.20
C ILE A 498 13.99 4.37 -15.33
N PHE A 499 13.25 3.49 -14.66
CA PHE A 499 13.79 2.40 -13.85
C PHE A 499 13.32 1.06 -14.41
N ALA A 500 14.11 0.03 -14.20
CA ALA A 500 13.83 -1.33 -14.68
C ALA A 500 13.72 -2.31 -13.51
N PRO A 501 12.58 -2.35 -12.82
CA PRO A 501 12.34 -3.34 -11.77
C PRO A 501 12.20 -4.76 -12.34
N PRO A 502 12.19 -5.81 -11.50
CA PRO A 502 12.09 -7.19 -11.96
C PRO A 502 10.81 -7.45 -12.77
N ALA A 503 10.95 -7.91 -14.00
CA ALA A 503 9.81 -8.16 -14.88
C ALA A 503 8.85 -9.24 -14.36
N SER A 504 9.41 -10.26 -13.69
CA SER A 504 8.65 -11.39 -13.12
C SER A 504 8.18 -11.15 -11.69
N GLY A 505 8.66 -10.10 -11.04
CA GLY A 505 8.49 -9.89 -9.61
C GLY A 505 9.39 -10.73 -8.71
N LYS A 506 10.09 -11.71 -9.24
CA LYS A 506 11.08 -12.52 -8.53
C LYS A 506 12.45 -11.89 -8.62
N ASN A 507 13.26 -12.11 -7.60
CA ASN A 507 14.65 -11.72 -7.66
C ASN A 507 15.41 -12.56 -8.66
N ASP A 508 16.32 -11.91 -9.33
CA ASP A 508 17.42 -12.57 -10.01
C ASP A 508 18.55 -12.71 -8.97
N LEU A 509 18.47 -13.78 -8.19
CA LEU A 509 19.51 -14.10 -7.20
C LEU A 509 20.76 -14.53 -7.96
N SER A 510 21.57 -13.57 -8.40
CA SER A 510 22.92 -13.93 -8.80
C SER A 510 23.69 -14.36 -7.55
N ALA A 511 24.35 -15.50 -7.62
CA ALA A 511 25.14 -16.03 -6.52
C ALA A 511 26.34 -15.12 -6.15
N GLU A 512 26.65 -14.13 -6.97
CA GLU A 512 27.83 -13.28 -6.82
C GLU A 512 27.63 -12.13 -5.83
N ASP A 513 26.45 -11.53 -5.75
CA ASP A 513 26.19 -10.47 -4.78
C ASP A 513 25.39 -10.94 -3.55
N GLY A 514 24.97 -12.21 -3.55
CA GLY A 514 24.34 -12.88 -2.40
C GLY A 514 23.04 -12.26 -1.94
N MET A 515 22.50 -11.33 -2.74
CA MET A 515 21.39 -10.49 -2.36
C MET A 515 20.25 -10.61 -3.38
N PHE A 516 19.28 -9.82 -3.21
CA PHE A 516 18.00 -9.78 -3.92
C PHE A 516 17.97 -8.72 -5.03
N ASN A 517 19.13 -8.44 -5.63
CA ASN A 517 19.23 -7.49 -6.73
C ASN A 517 18.79 -8.11 -8.06
N SER A 518 18.15 -7.32 -8.89
CA SER A 518 17.84 -7.64 -10.27
C SER A 518 18.56 -6.69 -11.19
N TYR A 519 18.97 -7.19 -12.36
CA TYR A 519 19.69 -6.42 -13.35
C TYR A 519 18.96 -6.45 -14.68
N THR A 520 18.82 -5.29 -15.32
CA THR A 520 18.19 -5.16 -16.62
C THR A 520 19.02 -4.27 -17.53
N THR A 521 19.31 -4.76 -18.73
CA THR A 521 20.05 -3.97 -19.73
C THR A 521 19.08 -3.22 -20.63
N VAL A 522 19.19 -1.89 -20.63
CA VAL A 522 18.47 -0.99 -21.52
C VAL A 522 19.37 -0.68 -22.72
N THR A 523 18.92 -1.07 -23.90
CA THR A 523 19.68 -0.89 -25.16
C THR A 523 19.22 0.31 -25.96
N LYS A 524 17.96 0.75 -25.74
CA LYS A 524 17.33 1.87 -26.45
C LYS A 524 16.44 2.66 -25.50
N LEU A 525 16.39 3.97 -25.71
CA LEU A 525 15.38 4.81 -25.06
C LEU A 525 14.06 4.77 -25.84
N PRO A 526 12.93 4.99 -25.15
CA PRO A 526 11.65 5.18 -25.83
C PRO A 526 11.69 6.46 -26.68
N LYS A 527 10.91 6.48 -27.75
CA LYS A 527 10.63 7.71 -28.50
C LYS A 527 9.53 8.47 -27.78
N ILE A 528 9.70 9.77 -27.63
CA ILE A 528 8.66 10.64 -27.10
C ILE A 528 7.97 11.38 -28.24
N ARG A 529 6.62 11.39 -28.22
CA ARG A 529 5.78 12.16 -29.12
C ARG A 529 5.04 13.21 -28.33
N ILE A 530 5.21 14.48 -28.72
CA ILE A 530 4.58 15.61 -28.04
C ILE A 530 3.87 16.46 -29.09
N ARG A 531 2.65 16.92 -28.75
CA ARG A 531 1.90 17.91 -29.54
C ARG A 531 1.47 19.05 -28.61
N TYR A 532 1.60 20.26 -29.10
CA TYR A 532 1.17 21.48 -28.42
C TYR A 532 -0.01 22.11 -29.13
N SER A 533 -0.93 22.72 -28.39
CA SER A 533 -1.97 23.56 -28.98
C SER A 533 -1.32 24.73 -29.71
N PRO A 534 -1.81 25.09 -30.92
CA PRO A 534 -1.36 26.32 -31.56
C PRO A 534 -1.67 27.50 -30.63
N VAL A 535 -0.71 28.40 -30.45
CA VAL A 535 -0.92 29.64 -29.70
C VAL A 535 -1.84 30.51 -30.53
N GLU A 536 -3.08 30.73 -30.11
CA GLU A 536 -3.92 31.77 -30.68
C GLU A 536 -3.30 33.11 -30.31
N LYS A 537 -2.82 33.84 -31.33
CA LYS A 537 -2.45 35.23 -31.11
C LYS A 537 -3.75 35.99 -30.95
N SER A 538 -3.98 36.56 -29.77
CA SER A 538 -5.03 37.58 -29.62
C SER A 538 -4.66 38.75 -30.57
N LEU A 539 -5.59 39.11 -31.42
CA LEU A 539 -5.52 40.37 -32.14
C LEU A 539 -6.00 41.45 -31.16
N ASP A 540 -5.04 42.15 -30.55
CA ASP A 540 -5.31 43.38 -29.87
C ASP A 540 -5.54 44.52 -30.86
#